data_b1ae7fd5748b25657ff9efbbb94151cf
#
_entry.id   b1ae7fd5748b25657ff9efbbb94151cf
#
_cell.length_a   1.000
_cell.length_b   1.000
_cell.length_c   1.000
_cell.angle_alpha   90.00
_cell.angle_beta   90.00
_cell.angle_gamma   90.00
#
_symmetry.space_group_name_H-M   'P 1'
#
loop_
_entity.id
_entity.type
_entity.pdbx_description
1 polymer ?
#
loop_
_entity_poly.entity_id
_entity_poly.type
_entity_poly.pdbx_seq_one_letter_code
_entity_poly.pdbx_strand_id
1 'polypeptide(L)'
;MKLAYYPGCSLEGSARDYDHAVRQVCRDLGIWLVEIPDWNCCGASSAHMTDHEVGMRLPMRNLLLAKELELDILVPCAACFQRLKAADQALRSDPGYWDVREYSAPPAIIHITTLLSGEDMLAKIREKISRPLQDLSLACYYGCLSLRNPRVTGVVNWETPTTLERISRAVGATPVSW
;
A
#
# COMPACT_ATOMS: atom_id res chain seq x y z
N MET A 1 -12.37 5.32 -10.22
CA MET A 1 -11.03 4.69 -10.38
C MET A 1 -11.14 3.21 -10.03
N LYS A 2 -10.39 2.33 -10.72
CA LYS A 2 -10.36 0.88 -10.44
C LYS A 2 -8.94 0.48 -10.08
N LEU A 3 -8.75 -0.31 -9.02
CA LEU A 3 -7.43 -0.75 -8.53
C LEU A 3 -7.47 -2.25 -8.19
N ALA A 4 -6.37 -2.95 -8.46
CA ALA A 4 -6.13 -4.26 -7.87
C ALA A 4 -5.93 -4.10 -6.36
N TYR A 5 -6.45 -5.02 -5.57
CA TYR A 5 -6.37 -4.96 -4.12
C TYR A 5 -5.61 -6.15 -3.56
N TYR A 6 -4.56 -5.86 -2.81
CA TYR A 6 -3.81 -6.85 -2.08
C TYR A 6 -4.00 -6.65 -0.57
N PRO A 7 -4.91 -7.39 0.09
CA PRO A 7 -5.16 -7.26 1.53
C PRO A 7 -3.98 -7.76 2.36
N GLY A 8 -3.40 -8.89 1.96
CA GLY A 8 -2.38 -9.60 2.72
C GLY A 8 -2.95 -10.30 3.96
N CYS A 9 -2.14 -11.22 4.53
CA CYS A 9 -2.59 -12.14 5.59
C CYS A 9 -3.07 -11.43 6.88
N SER A 10 -2.52 -10.25 7.21
CA SER A 10 -2.94 -9.53 8.41
C SER A 10 -4.36 -8.98 8.30
N LEU A 11 -4.73 -8.43 7.15
CA LEU A 11 -6.08 -7.88 6.95
C LEU A 11 -7.13 -8.99 6.80
N GLU A 12 -6.76 -10.13 6.23
CA GLU A 12 -7.65 -11.29 6.17
C GLU A 12 -7.82 -11.96 7.53
N GLY A 13 -6.80 -11.92 8.37
CA GLY A 13 -6.76 -12.57 9.70
C GLY A 13 -7.12 -11.65 10.86
N SER A 14 -6.11 -11.05 11.48
CA SER A 14 -6.21 -10.34 12.76
C SER A 14 -6.67 -8.88 12.64
N ALA A 15 -6.60 -8.27 11.47
CA ALA A 15 -6.92 -6.86 11.23
C ALA A 15 -8.10 -6.68 10.25
N ARG A 16 -9.13 -7.51 10.38
CA ARG A 16 -10.33 -7.47 9.52
C ARG A 16 -11.08 -6.15 9.59
N ASP A 17 -11.12 -5.52 10.76
CA ASP A 17 -11.76 -4.22 10.94
C ASP A 17 -11.08 -3.15 10.08
N TYR A 18 -9.75 -3.23 9.95
CA TYR A 18 -8.99 -2.35 9.08
C TYR A 18 -9.29 -2.63 7.60
N ASP A 19 -9.38 -3.90 7.18
CA ASP A 19 -9.79 -4.27 5.82
C ASP A 19 -11.18 -3.70 5.49
N HIS A 20 -12.15 -3.89 6.37
CA HIS A 20 -13.51 -3.36 6.21
C HIS A 20 -13.50 -1.84 6.07
N ALA A 21 -12.74 -1.13 6.91
CA ALA A 21 -12.61 0.32 6.85
C ALA A 21 -11.98 0.78 5.52
N VAL A 22 -10.91 0.13 5.07
CA VAL A 22 -10.26 0.43 3.78
C VAL A 22 -11.23 0.26 2.62
N ARG A 23 -11.95 -0.87 2.57
CA ARG A 23 -12.93 -1.16 1.51
C ARG A 23 -14.08 -0.16 1.53
N GLN A 24 -14.56 0.22 2.71
CA GLN A 24 -15.64 1.21 2.83
C GLN A 24 -15.19 2.60 2.39
N VAL A 25 -14.05 3.08 2.88
CA VAL A 25 -13.48 4.38 2.48
C VAL A 25 -13.24 4.43 0.97
N CYS A 26 -12.66 3.38 0.39
CA CYS A 26 -12.46 3.31 -1.06
C CYS A 26 -13.78 3.40 -1.81
N ARG A 27 -14.81 2.68 -1.39
CA ARG A 27 -16.15 2.72 -1.99
C ARG A 27 -16.75 4.12 -1.96
N ASP A 28 -16.69 4.79 -0.80
CA ASP A 28 -17.23 6.13 -0.60
C ASP A 28 -16.49 7.18 -1.44
N LEU A 29 -15.21 6.98 -1.69
CA LEU A 29 -14.38 7.83 -2.56
C LEU A 29 -14.49 7.47 -4.06
N GLY A 30 -15.32 6.51 -4.43
CA GLY A 30 -15.51 6.07 -5.82
C GLY A 30 -14.34 5.26 -6.36
N ILE A 31 -13.64 4.53 -5.49
CA ILE A 31 -12.55 3.60 -5.84
C ILE A 31 -13.10 2.17 -5.81
N TRP A 32 -13.05 1.51 -6.96
CA TRP A 32 -13.47 0.12 -7.10
C TRP A 32 -12.26 -0.81 -6.90
N LEU A 33 -12.32 -1.64 -5.86
CA LEU A 33 -11.26 -2.59 -5.53
C LEU A 33 -11.57 -3.97 -6.14
N VAL A 34 -10.61 -4.51 -6.89
CA VAL A 34 -10.61 -5.87 -7.42
C VAL A 34 -9.53 -6.65 -6.69
N GLU A 35 -9.93 -7.55 -5.81
CA GLU A 35 -8.97 -8.38 -5.08
C GLU A 35 -8.18 -9.26 -6.06
N ILE A 36 -6.85 -9.33 -5.86
CA ILE A 36 -5.98 -10.17 -6.67
C ILE A 36 -6.40 -11.64 -6.46
N PRO A 37 -6.76 -12.38 -7.50
CA PRO A 37 -7.18 -13.77 -7.33
C PRO A 37 -6.00 -14.63 -6.86
N ASP A 38 -6.28 -15.61 -6.02
CA ASP A 38 -5.31 -16.62 -5.59
C ASP A 38 -3.98 -16.02 -5.04
N TRP A 39 -4.06 -14.84 -4.40
CA TRP A 39 -2.89 -14.24 -3.77
C TRP A 39 -2.36 -15.08 -2.60
N ASN A 40 -1.08 -14.98 -2.31
CA ASN A 40 -0.43 -15.60 -1.15
C ASN A 40 0.22 -14.56 -0.24
N CYS A 41 0.63 -14.97 0.97
CA CYS A 41 1.37 -14.11 1.88
C CYS A 41 2.63 -13.51 1.20
N CYS A 42 2.91 -12.23 1.48
CA CYS A 42 4.10 -11.54 0.96
C CYS A 42 5.43 -12.02 1.59
N GLY A 43 5.39 -12.94 2.54
CA GLY A 43 6.58 -13.49 3.18
C GLY A 43 7.25 -12.60 4.23
N ALA A 44 6.66 -11.46 4.60
CA ALA A 44 7.27 -10.50 5.52
C ALA A 44 7.45 -11.04 6.95
N SER A 45 6.68 -12.03 7.38
CA SER A 45 6.72 -12.55 8.75
C SER A 45 7.91 -13.46 9.00
N SER A 46 8.12 -14.48 8.17
CA SER A 46 9.15 -15.51 8.40
C SER A 46 9.98 -15.83 7.17
N ALA A 47 9.38 -15.92 6.00
CA ALA A 47 10.04 -16.42 4.80
C ALA A 47 11.34 -15.64 4.47
N HIS A 48 11.30 -14.30 4.49
CA HIS A 48 12.47 -13.48 4.16
C HIS A 48 13.61 -13.58 5.18
N MET A 49 13.35 -14.08 6.38
CA MET A 49 14.36 -14.27 7.43
C MET A 49 15.00 -15.67 7.39
N THR A 50 14.29 -16.64 6.83
CA THR A 50 14.74 -18.04 6.76
C THR A 50 15.34 -18.39 5.41
N ASP A 51 14.79 -17.86 4.33
CA ASP A 51 15.21 -18.13 2.96
C ASP A 51 15.00 -16.89 2.08
N HIS A 52 16.09 -16.34 1.57
CA HIS A 52 16.04 -15.14 0.74
C HIS A 52 15.24 -15.36 -0.55
N GLU A 53 15.45 -16.49 -1.21
CA GLU A 53 14.80 -16.80 -2.49
C GLU A 53 13.28 -16.97 -2.32
N VAL A 54 12.86 -17.77 -1.33
CA VAL A 54 11.45 -17.92 -0.98
C VAL A 54 10.84 -16.57 -0.60
N GLY A 55 11.56 -15.78 0.21
CA GLY A 55 11.14 -14.45 0.62
C GLY A 55 10.94 -13.47 -0.53
N MET A 56 11.59 -13.67 -1.67
CA MET A 56 11.42 -12.88 -2.88
C MET A 56 10.37 -13.48 -3.84
N ARG A 57 10.35 -14.79 -4.03
CA ARG A 57 9.40 -15.47 -4.94
C ARG A 57 7.95 -15.32 -4.50
N LEU A 58 7.67 -15.31 -3.19
CA LEU A 58 6.30 -15.11 -2.66
C LEU A 58 5.66 -13.78 -3.11
N PRO A 59 6.28 -12.60 -2.88
CA PRO A 59 5.71 -11.34 -3.36
C PRO A 59 5.74 -11.23 -4.90
N MET A 60 6.73 -11.82 -5.59
CA MET A 60 6.80 -11.83 -7.05
C MET A 60 5.59 -12.53 -7.67
N ARG A 61 5.16 -13.67 -7.12
CA ARG A 61 3.97 -14.36 -7.58
C ARG A 61 2.73 -13.45 -7.53
N ASN A 62 2.56 -12.70 -6.44
CA ASN A 62 1.45 -11.77 -6.32
C ASN A 62 1.52 -10.63 -7.35
N LEU A 63 2.72 -10.13 -7.67
CA LEU A 63 2.91 -9.12 -8.72
C LEU A 63 2.55 -9.64 -10.10
N LEU A 64 2.90 -10.89 -10.41
CA LEU A 64 2.56 -11.53 -11.68
C LEU A 64 1.04 -11.73 -11.82
N LEU A 65 0.36 -12.18 -10.77
CA LEU A 65 -1.11 -12.27 -10.74
C LEU A 65 -1.79 -10.90 -10.88
N ALA A 66 -1.25 -9.87 -10.22
CA ALA A 66 -1.77 -8.51 -10.35
C ALA A 66 -1.57 -7.93 -11.74
N LYS A 67 -0.45 -8.25 -12.41
CA LYS A 67 -0.18 -7.83 -13.78
C LYS A 67 -1.27 -8.30 -14.76
N GLU A 68 -1.81 -9.50 -14.57
CA GLU A 68 -2.89 -10.05 -15.38
C GLU A 68 -4.20 -9.24 -15.29
N LEU A 69 -4.39 -8.48 -14.20
CA LEU A 69 -5.54 -7.60 -14.04
C LEU A 69 -5.40 -6.27 -14.78
N GLU A 70 -4.20 -5.91 -15.25
CA GLU A 70 -3.88 -4.62 -15.88
C GLU A 70 -4.29 -3.41 -15.03
N LEU A 71 -4.19 -3.54 -13.70
CA LEU A 71 -4.56 -2.52 -12.71
C LEU A 71 -3.40 -2.23 -11.77
N ASP A 72 -3.24 -0.97 -11.37
CA ASP A 72 -2.36 -0.59 -10.26
C ASP A 72 -2.83 -1.22 -8.95
N ILE A 73 -1.88 -1.56 -8.08
CA ILE A 73 -2.12 -2.33 -6.86
C ILE A 73 -2.23 -1.41 -5.65
N LEU A 74 -3.36 -1.46 -4.96
CA LEU A 74 -3.53 -0.86 -3.63
C LEU A 74 -3.11 -1.85 -2.55
N VAL A 75 -2.19 -1.43 -1.68
CA VAL A 75 -1.65 -2.24 -0.57
C VAL A 75 -1.78 -1.47 0.75
N PRO A 76 -2.69 -1.86 1.65
CA PRO A 76 -2.86 -1.18 2.95
C PRO A 76 -1.77 -1.51 3.97
N CYS A 77 -1.23 -2.72 3.94
CA CYS A 77 -0.20 -3.18 4.89
C CYS A 77 1.20 -2.69 4.49
N ALA A 78 1.85 -1.94 5.39
CA ALA A 78 3.20 -1.39 5.14
C ALA A 78 4.27 -2.47 4.89
N ALA A 79 4.20 -3.61 5.59
CA ALA A 79 5.11 -4.72 5.37
C ALA A 79 4.91 -5.36 4.00
N CYS A 80 3.65 -5.58 3.60
CA CYS A 80 3.33 -6.07 2.26
C CYS A 80 3.76 -5.09 1.17
N PHE A 81 3.50 -3.80 1.37
CA PHE A 81 3.94 -2.74 0.45
C PHE A 81 5.45 -2.80 0.21
N GLN A 82 6.24 -2.83 1.28
CA GLN A 82 7.70 -2.88 1.19
C GLN A 82 8.18 -4.15 0.48
N ARG A 83 7.58 -5.33 0.78
CA ARG A 83 7.96 -6.59 0.14
C ARG A 83 7.62 -6.63 -1.35
N LEU A 84 6.43 -6.16 -1.73
CA LEU A 84 6.04 -6.06 -3.14
C LEU A 84 6.92 -5.07 -3.90
N LYS A 85 7.25 -3.91 -3.32
CA LYS A 85 8.18 -2.95 -3.93
C LYS A 85 9.58 -3.52 -4.12
N ALA A 86 10.10 -4.27 -3.15
CA ALA A 86 11.40 -4.94 -3.27
C ALA A 86 11.39 -6.01 -4.37
N ALA A 87 10.32 -6.79 -4.46
CA ALA A 87 10.15 -7.79 -5.51
C ALA A 87 10.01 -7.17 -6.90
N ASP A 88 9.25 -6.09 -7.04
CA ASP A 88 9.14 -5.31 -8.28
C ASP A 88 10.51 -4.80 -8.74
N GLN A 89 11.30 -4.24 -7.84
CA GLN A 89 12.65 -3.77 -8.14
C GLN A 89 13.56 -4.92 -8.60
N ALA A 90 13.51 -6.06 -7.95
CA ALA A 90 14.31 -7.23 -8.33
C ALA A 90 13.92 -7.79 -9.70
N LEU A 91 12.62 -7.88 -10.00
CA LEU A 91 12.12 -8.30 -11.31
C LEU A 91 12.49 -7.33 -12.44
N ARG A 92 12.49 -6.03 -12.16
CA ARG A 92 12.93 -5.00 -13.12
C ARG A 92 14.44 -5.07 -13.39
N SER A 93 15.23 -5.43 -12.37
CA SER A 93 16.69 -5.47 -12.47
C SER A 93 17.18 -6.71 -13.23
N ASP A 94 16.63 -7.87 -12.93
CA ASP A 94 17.01 -9.13 -13.58
C ASP A 94 15.84 -10.14 -13.56
N PRO A 95 14.90 -10.06 -14.47
CA PRO A 95 13.80 -11.01 -14.56
C PRO A 95 14.28 -12.43 -14.88
N GLY A 96 15.37 -12.58 -15.63
CA GLY A 96 15.93 -13.86 -16.02
C GLY A 96 16.46 -14.67 -14.84
N TYR A 97 17.07 -14.03 -13.86
CA TYR A 97 17.51 -14.68 -12.63
C TYR A 97 16.33 -15.33 -11.85
N TRP A 98 15.14 -14.73 -11.96
CA TRP A 98 13.93 -15.19 -11.28
C TRP A 98 13.05 -16.13 -12.13
N ASP A 99 13.54 -16.58 -13.29
CA ASP A 99 12.80 -17.41 -14.27
C ASP A 99 11.53 -16.72 -14.81
N VAL A 100 11.49 -15.40 -14.80
CA VAL A 100 10.37 -14.61 -15.35
C VAL A 100 10.77 -14.17 -16.75
N ARG A 101 10.08 -14.70 -17.78
CA ARG A 101 10.42 -14.44 -19.18
C ARG A 101 10.28 -12.97 -19.56
N GLU A 102 9.24 -12.32 -19.05
CA GLU A 102 8.97 -10.92 -19.35
C GLU A 102 8.28 -10.22 -18.18
N TYR A 103 8.85 -9.13 -17.71
CA TYR A 103 8.26 -8.25 -16.71
C TYR A 103 8.22 -6.82 -17.24
N SER A 104 7.47 -6.63 -18.36
CA SER A 104 7.22 -5.33 -18.98
C SER A 104 5.95 -4.68 -18.42
N ALA A 105 5.91 -3.35 -18.42
CA ALA A 105 4.76 -2.56 -17.96
C ALA A 105 4.14 -3.05 -16.61
N PRO A 106 4.94 -3.23 -15.56
CA PRO A 106 4.42 -3.69 -14.28
C PRO A 106 3.47 -2.67 -13.66
N PRO A 107 2.46 -3.12 -12.88
CA PRO A 107 1.53 -2.25 -12.20
C PRO A 107 2.25 -1.37 -11.17
N ALA A 108 1.77 -0.15 -10.95
CA ALA A 108 2.22 0.67 -9.83
C ALA A 108 1.74 0.05 -8.51
N ILE A 109 2.62 0.04 -7.51
CA ILE A 109 2.30 -0.44 -6.16
C ILE A 109 2.11 0.77 -5.27
N ILE A 110 0.90 0.97 -4.76
CA ILE A 110 0.46 2.18 -4.08
C ILE A 110 0.08 1.85 -2.63
N HIS A 111 0.73 2.48 -1.66
CA HIS A 111 0.32 2.38 -0.26
C HIS A 111 -0.94 3.23 -0.03
N ILE A 112 -1.84 2.76 0.85
CA ILE A 112 -3.12 3.45 1.12
C ILE A 112 -2.94 4.92 1.55
N THR A 113 -1.93 5.23 2.36
CA THR A 113 -1.66 6.61 2.79
C THR A 113 -1.22 7.50 1.63
N THR A 114 -0.46 6.97 0.69
CA THR A 114 -0.06 7.68 -0.53
C THR A 114 -1.26 7.97 -1.40
N LEU A 115 -2.14 6.99 -1.61
CA LEU A 115 -3.37 7.18 -2.38
C LEU A 115 -4.25 8.26 -1.77
N LEU A 116 -4.56 8.16 -0.47
CA LEU A 116 -5.47 9.07 0.22
C LEU A 116 -4.90 10.48 0.39
N SER A 117 -3.58 10.65 0.40
CA SER A 117 -2.93 11.96 0.49
C SER A 117 -2.78 12.69 -0.84
N GLY A 118 -3.20 12.10 -1.97
CA GLY A 118 -3.27 12.78 -3.26
C GLY A 118 -4.28 13.94 -3.24
N GLU A 119 -4.00 15.05 -3.95
CA GLU A 119 -4.88 16.25 -3.91
C GLU A 119 -6.33 15.94 -4.27
N ASP A 120 -6.55 15.14 -5.33
CA ASP A 120 -7.90 14.74 -5.75
C ASP A 120 -8.62 13.93 -4.67
N MET A 121 -7.89 13.05 -3.96
CA MET A 121 -8.48 12.25 -2.88
C MET A 121 -8.77 13.11 -1.65
N LEU A 122 -7.86 14.02 -1.30
CA LEU A 122 -8.09 14.97 -0.20
C LEU A 122 -9.30 15.89 -0.48
N ALA A 123 -9.49 16.33 -1.72
CA ALA A 123 -10.67 17.10 -2.11
C ALA A 123 -11.96 16.29 -1.92
N LYS A 124 -11.99 15.04 -2.41
CA LYS A 124 -13.12 14.13 -2.24
C LYS A 124 -13.40 13.81 -0.76
N ILE A 125 -12.36 13.61 0.06
CA ILE A 125 -12.51 13.39 1.51
C ILE A 125 -13.22 14.60 2.14
N ARG A 126 -12.79 15.84 1.85
CA ARG A 126 -13.40 17.04 2.39
C ARG A 126 -14.86 17.19 1.97
N GLU A 127 -15.20 16.83 0.74
CA GLU A 127 -16.57 16.85 0.23
C GLU A 127 -17.47 15.82 0.90
N LYS A 128 -16.94 14.62 1.17
CA LYS A 128 -17.71 13.48 1.67
C LYS A 128 -17.88 13.46 3.18
N ILE A 129 -16.99 14.13 3.92
CA ILE A 129 -17.02 14.08 5.38
C ILE A 129 -18.25 14.81 5.94
N SER A 130 -19.12 14.07 6.62
CA SER A 130 -20.33 14.62 7.25
C SER A 130 -20.13 15.02 8.71
N ARG A 131 -19.12 14.44 9.38
CA ARG A 131 -18.77 14.70 10.79
C ARG A 131 -17.26 14.90 10.90
N PRO A 132 -16.77 16.14 10.69
CA PRO A 132 -15.34 16.43 10.81
C PRO A 132 -14.85 16.27 12.26
N LEU A 133 -13.59 15.83 12.39
CA LEU A 133 -12.95 15.54 13.68
C LEU A 133 -12.30 16.80 14.29
N GLN A 134 -13.07 17.90 14.42
CA GLN A 134 -12.58 19.25 14.77
C GLN A 134 -11.91 19.32 16.14
N ASP A 135 -12.37 18.53 17.10
CA ASP A 135 -11.86 18.55 18.49
C ASP A 135 -10.75 17.51 18.73
N LEU A 136 -10.28 16.86 17.67
CA LEU A 136 -9.28 15.81 17.78
C LEU A 136 -7.89 16.29 17.38
N SER A 137 -6.94 16.20 18.33
CA SER A 137 -5.52 16.41 18.07
C SER A 137 -4.84 15.07 17.80
N LEU A 138 -4.12 14.94 16.67
CA LEU A 138 -3.51 13.70 16.21
C LEU A 138 -1.99 13.81 16.11
N ALA A 139 -1.26 12.93 16.82
CA ALA A 139 0.17 12.72 16.60
C ALA A 139 0.35 11.68 15.49
N CYS A 140 0.91 12.08 14.36
CA CYS A 140 1.10 11.21 13.21
C CYS A 140 2.38 10.38 13.35
N TYR A 141 2.28 9.08 13.55
CA TYR A 141 3.42 8.17 13.63
C TYR A 141 3.59 7.38 12.33
N TYR A 142 4.79 7.44 11.76
CA TYR A 142 5.13 6.75 10.52
C TYR A 142 5.95 5.49 10.77
N GLY A 143 5.42 4.35 10.35
CA GLY A 143 6.14 3.09 10.40
C GLY A 143 7.29 3.03 9.40
N CYS A 144 8.43 2.43 9.80
CA CYS A 144 9.62 2.34 8.96
C CYS A 144 9.38 1.65 7.61
N LEU A 145 8.54 0.62 7.56
CA LEU A 145 8.36 -0.20 6.36
C LEU A 145 7.63 0.52 5.21
N SER A 146 6.86 1.56 5.51
CA SER A 146 6.21 2.39 4.47
C SER A 146 7.12 3.47 3.90
N LEU A 147 8.22 3.83 4.59
CA LEU A 147 9.10 4.93 4.24
C LEU A 147 10.52 4.49 3.87
N ARG A 148 11.08 3.52 4.61
CA ARG A 148 12.47 3.05 4.49
C ARG A 148 12.50 1.66 3.87
N ASN A 149 13.45 1.28 3.10
CA ASN A 149 14.49 2.03 2.44
C ASN A 149 13.89 2.86 1.29
N PRO A 150 14.20 4.16 1.13
CA PRO A 150 13.62 5.01 0.07
C PRO A 150 13.98 4.52 -1.34
N ARG A 151 15.08 3.80 -1.51
CA ARG A 151 15.42 3.15 -2.80
C ARG A 151 14.41 2.06 -3.16
N VAL A 152 13.80 1.41 -2.16
CA VAL A 152 12.78 0.36 -2.35
C VAL A 152 11.39 0.98 -2.43
N THR A 153 11.02 1.81 -1.46
CA THR A 153 9.67 2.37 -1.34
C THR A 153 9.38 3.45 -2.37
N GLY A 154 10.41 4.15 -2.85
CA GLY A 154 10.28 5.30 -3.76
C GLY A 154 9.77 6.57 -3.07
N VAL A 155 9.73 6.60 -1.74
CA VAL A 155 9.26 7.77 -0.99
C VAL A 155 10.35 8.85 -0.97
N VAL A 156 10.04 10.02 -1.51
CA VAL A 156 10.99 11.14 -1.63
C VAL A 156 11.25 11.81 -0.27
N ASN A 157 10.19 12.15 0.47
CA ASN A 157 10.28 12.85 1.76
C ASN A 157 10.23 11.86 2.94
N TRP A 158 11.10 10.85 2.91
CA TRP A 158 11.08 9.77 3.89
C TRP A 158 11.53 10.18 5.31
N GLU A 159 12.28 11.28 5.44
CA GLU A 159 12.70 11.83 6.74
C GLU A 159 11.64 12.73 7.38
N THR A 160 10.92 13.47 6.56
CA THR A 160 9.87 14.41 6.98
C THR A 160 8.57 14.16 6.20
N PRO A 161 7.96 12.98 6.31
CA PRO A 161 6.72 12.66 5.61
C PRO A 161 5.57 13.51 6.16
N THR A 162 4.60 13.81 5.31
CA THR A 162 3.42 14.63 5.66
C THR A 162 2.10 14.03 5.18
N THR A 163 2.12 12.79 4.72
CA THR A 163 0.92 12.14 4.15
C THR A 163 -0.19 11.98 5.19
N LEU A 164 0.14 11.56 6.42
CA LEU A 164 -0.85 11.39 7.49
C LEU A 164 -1.40 12.73 7.98
N GLU A 165 -0.55 13.76 8.12
CA GLU A 165 -0.96 15.10 8.50
C GLU A 165 -1.92 15.71 7.47
N ARG A 166 -1.67 15.48 6.17
CA ARG A 166 -2.55 15.94 5.08
C ARG A 166 -3.92 15.27 5.16
N ILE A 167 -3.96 13.96 5.39
CA ILE A 167 -5.20 13.20 5.58
C ILE A 167 -5.92 13.68 6.84
N SER A 168 -5.20 13.84 7.97
CA SER A 168 -5.77 14.32 9.24
C SER A 168 -6.45 15.67 9.08
N ARG A 169 -5.79 16.63 8.42
CA ARG A 169 -6.41 17.95 8.12
C ARG A 169 -7.63 17.81 7.20
N ALA A 170 -7.60 16.91 6.24
CA ALA A 170 -8.73 16.72 5.33
C ALA A 170 -9.97 16.17 6.04
N VAL A 171 -9.81 15.38 7.10
CA VAL A 171 -10.91 14.89 7.93
C VAL A 171 -11.28 15.86 9.08
N GLY A 172 -10.66 17.06 9.14
CA GLY A 172 -10.96 18.10 10.10
C GLY A 172 -10.18 18.01 11.42
N ALA A 173 -9.31 17.03 11.61
CA ALA A 173 -8.48 16.91 12.79
C ALA A 173 -7.26 17.84 12.74
N THR A 174 -6.68 18.14 13.91
CA THR A 174 -5.49 18.98 14.05
C THR A 174 -4.25 18.10 14.26
N PRO A 175 -3.34 17.97 13.27
CA PRO A 175 -2.07 17.29 13.49
C PRO A 175 -1.22 18.09 14.47
N VAL A 176 -0.65 17.42 15.48
CA VAL A 176 0.31 18.02 16.41
C VAL A 176 1.72 17.86 15.88
N SER A 177 2.55 18.87 16.08
CA SER A 177 3.99 18.81 15.81
C SER A 177 4.70 18.15 17.00
N TRP A 178 5.56 17.18 16.74
CA TRP A 178 6.33 16.45 17.75
C TRP A 178 7.68 16.01 17.21
#